data_9b431d4fbd49899467cf8c467db6a528
#
_entry.id   9b431d4fbd49899467cf8c467db6a528
#
_cell.length_a   1.000
_cell.length_b   1.000
_cell.length_c   1.000
_cell.angle_alpha   90.00
_cell.angle_beta   90.00
_cell.angle_gamma   90.00
#
_symmetry.space_group_name_H-M   'P 1'
#
loop_
_entity.id
_entity.type
_entity.pdbx_description
1 polymer ?
#
loop_
_entity_poly.entity_id
_entity_poly.type
_entity_poly.pdbx_seq_one_letter_code
_entity_poly.pdbx_strand_id
1 'polypeptide(L)'
;MRALFDVNVLIALLDSDHVHHLPARAWLKENIRHGWASCPLTQNGCIRIMSQPGYPNALPAAAVAERLAAATATSHHAFWPDAVSMLDAGRIEWNAVLGSRQVTDVYLLALAAQQDGRLVTLDRAVPLKAVPGSRARHLVVI
;
A
#
# COMPACT_ATOMS: atom_id res chain seq x y z
N MET A 1 2.23 2.80 -15.03
CA MET A 1 2.15 1.68 -14.07
C MET A 1 1.15 2.05 -12.97
N ARG A 2 0.19 1.18 -12.72
CA ARG A 2 -0.79 1.37 -11.65
C ARG A 2 -0.10 1.29 -10.28
N ALA A 3 -0.52 2.13 -9.36
CA ALA A 3 0.09 2.26 -8.04
C ALA A 3 -0.69 1.46 -6.99
N LEU A 4 -0.11 0.39 -6.44
CA LEU A 4 -0.61 -0.22 -5.20
C LEU A 4 -0.21 0.67 -4.04
N PHE A 5 -1.18 1.25 -3.34
CA PHE A 5 -0.88 2.07 -2.18
C PHE A 5 -0.68 1.20 -0.94
N ASP A 6 0.45 1.41 -0.29
CA ASP A 6 0.71 0.88 1.03
C ASP A 6 -0.31 1.44 2.04
N VAL A 7 -0.49 0.74 3.15
CA VAL A 7 -1.39 1.15 4.24
C VAL A 7 -1.09 2.58 4.71
N ASN A 8 0.19 2.93 4.89
CA ASN A 8 0.59 4.27 5.32
C ASN A 8 0.20 5.36 4.32
N VAL A 9 0.24 5.08 3.02
CA VAL A 9 -0.19 6.02 1.97
C VAL A 9 -1.71 6.16 1.94
N LEU A 10 -2.46 5.06 2.06
CA LEU A 10 -3.92 5.11 2.16
C LEU A 10 -4.37 5.96 3.35
N ILE A 11 -3.76 5.75 4.52
CA ILE A 11 -4.06 6.54 5.72
C ILE A 11 -3.75 8.02 5.49
N ALA A 12 -2.58 8.34 4.95
CA ALA A 12 -2.20 9.71 4.65
C ALA A 12 -3.17 10.41 3.69
N LEU A 13 -3.71 9.67 2.71
CA LEU A 13 -4.70 10.21 1.77
C LEU A 13 -6.07 10.43 2.41
N LEU A 14 -6.51 9.53 3.31
CA LEU A 14 -7.84 9.60 3.95
C LEU A 14 -7.88 10.54 5.15
N ASP A 15 -6.76 10.78 5.81
CA ASP A 15 -6.65 11.62 7.00
C ASP A 15 -6.00 12.96 6.65
N SER A 16 -6.81 14.01 6.55
CA SER A 16 -6.34 15.37 6.20
C SER A 16 -5.39 15.98 7.24
N ASP A 17 -5.38 15.48 8.47
CA ASP A 17 -4.49 15.93 9.54
C ASP A 17 -3.17 15.14 9.58
N HIS A 18 -3.04 14.11 8.74
CA HIS A 18 -1.82 13.32 8.68
C HIS A 18 -0.64 14.15 8.17
N VAL A 19 0.53 13.98 8.80
CA VAL A 19 1.75 14.75 8.47
C VAL A 19 2.16 14.60 6.99
N HIS A 20 1.87 13.46 6.38
CA HIS A 20 2.18 13.19 4.96
C HIS A 20 0.98 13.35 4.03
N HIS A 21 -0.13 13.94 4.48
CA HIS A 21 -1.33 14.11 3.66
C HIS A 21 -1.04 14.89 2.37
N LEU A 22 -0.40 16.05 2.49
CA LEU A 22 -0.13 16.90 1.32
C LEU A 22 0.81 16.26 0.30
N PRO A 23 1.95 15.65 0.70
CA PRO A 23 2.82 14.94 -0.25
C PRO A 23 2.11 13.77 -0.94
N ALA A 24 1.35 12.95 -0.19
CA ALA A 24 0.61 11.82 -0.75
C ALA A 24 -0.44 12.28 -1.76
N ARG A 25 -1.18 13.32 -1.43
CA ARG A 25 -2.18 13.90 -2.32
C ARG A 25 -1.57 14.52 -3.57
N ALA A 26 -0.46 15.22 -3.44
CA ALA A 26 0.26 15.79 -4.59
C ALA A 26 0.72 14.69 -5.54
N TRP A 27 1.32 13.64 -5.00
CA TRP A 27 1.77 12.50 -5.79
C TRP A 27 0.60 11.83 -6.52
N LEU A 28 -0.52 11.58 -5.83
CA LEU A 28 -1.72 10.99 -6.44
C LEU A 28 -2.23 11.86 -7.60
N LYS A 29 -2.34 13.17 -7.40
CA LYS A 29 -2.80 14.11 -8.42
C LYS A 29 -1.95 14.04 -9.70
N GLU A 30 -0.63 14.00 -9.55
CA GLU A 30 0.30 13.92 -10.68
C GLU A 30 0.24 12.57 -11.41
N ASN A 31 -0.09 11.49 -10.70
CA ASN A 31 -0.03 10.12 -11.20
C ASN A 31 -1.41 9.50 -11.45
N ILE A 32 -2.51 10.20 -11.19
CA ILE A 32 -3.88 9.64 -11.22
C ILE A 32 -4.23 8.99 -12.57
N ARG A 33 -3.69 9.48 -13.66
CA ARG A 33 -3.90 8.93 -15.01
C ARG A 33 -3.47 7.46 -15.14
N HIS A 34 -2.52 7.01 -14.31
CA HIS A 34 -2.05 5.63 -14.31
C HIS A 34 -2.93 4.71 -13.45
N GLY A 35 -3.84 5.29 -12.69
CA GLY A 35 -4.69 4.58 -11.74
C GLY A 35 -3.94 4.12 -10.50
N TRP A 36 -4.72 3.74 -9.52
CA TRP A 36 -4.21 3.17 -8.27
C TRP A 36 -4.97 1.89 -7.90
N ALA A 37 -4.43 1.15 -6.97
CA ALA A 37 -5.01 -0.10 -6.51
C ALA A 37 -4.97 -0.20 -4.99
N SER A 38 -5.88 -0.98 -4.46
CA SER A 38 -5.82 -1.53 -3.10
C SER A 38 -6.07 -3.03 -3.15
N CYS A 39 -5.65 -3.73 -2.12
CA CYS A 39 -5.87 -5.16 -1.95
C CYS A 39 -6.48 -5.43 -0.58
N PRO A 40 -6.97 -6.67 -0.29
CA PRO A 40 -7.54 -7.00 1.01
C PRO A 40 -6.64 -6.62 2.18
N LEU A 41 -5.34 -6.88 2.08
CA LEU A 41 -4.36 -6.56 3.12
C LEU A 41 -4.27 -5.06 3.40
N THR A 42 -4.21 -4.23 2.37
CA THR A 42 -4.11 -2.77 2.55
C THR A 42 -5.42 -2.15 3.00
N GLN A 43 -6.56 -2.65 2.53
CA GLN A 43 -7.89 -2.22 3.02
C GLN A 43 -8.07 -2.57 4.49
N ASN A 44 -7.78 -3.81 4.88
CA ASN A 44 -7.84 -4.24 6.27
C ASN A 44 -6.93 -3.41 7.16
N GLY A 45 -5.67 -3.22 6.76
CA GLY A 45 -4.70 -2.44 7.53
C GLY A 45 -5.12 -0.99 7.73
N CYS A 46 -5.64 -0.35 6.70
CA CYS A 46 -6.13 1.03 6.75
C CYS A 46 -7.29 1.17 7.76
N ILE A 47 -8.31 0.33 7.64
CA ILE A 47 -9.47 0.36 8.53
C ILE A 47 -9.06 0.06 9.98
N ARG A 48 -8.24 -0.97 10.18
CA ARG A 48 -7.80 -1.39 11.51
C ARG A 48 -6.98 -0.32 12.22
N ILE A 49 -6.04 0.31 11.53
CA ILE A 49 -5.15 1.31 12.14
C ILE A 49 -5.91 2.60 12.46
N MET A 50 -6.68 3.13 11.53
CA MET A 50 -7.42 4.39 11.73
C MET A 50 -8.55 4.27 12.76
N SER A 51 -9.00 3.06 13.09
CA SER A 51 -10.01 2.81 14.10
C SER A 51 -9.43 2.39 15.45
N GLN A 52 -8.11 2.27 15.61
CA GLN A 52 -7.47 1.97 16.89
C GLN A 52 -7.68 3.13 17.88
N PRO A 53 -7.94 2.84 19.17
CA PRO A 53 -8.11 3.90 20.18
C PRO A 53 -6.91 4.84 20.30
N GLY A 54 -5.71 4.35 20.03
CA GLY A 54 -4.46 5.14 20.07
C GLY A 54 -4.21 5.97 18.81
N TYR A 55 -4.99 5.80 17.74
CA TYR A 55 -4.82 6.62 16.54
C TYR A 55 -5.36 8.04 16.80
N PRO A 56 -4.63 9.11 16.42
CA PRO A 56 -5.10 10.49 16.64
C PRO A 56 -6.45 10.75 15.96
N ASN A 57 -7.46 11.16 16.72
CA ASN A 57 -8.82 11.36 16.24
C ASN A 57 -9.42 10.08 15.62
N ALA A 58 -9.22 8.94 16.29
CA ALA A 58 -9.72 7.64 15.85
C ALA A 58 -11.21 7.69 15.54
N LEU A 59 -11.59 7.06 14.43
CA LEU A 59 -12.97 6.92 14.00
C LEU A 59 -13.45 5.49 14.21
N PRO A 60 -14.77 5.27 14.36
CA PRO A 60 -15.33 3.91 14.29
C PRO A 60 -14.92 3.22 12.98
N ALA A 61 -14.68 1.92 13.02
CA ALA A 61 -14.31 1.13 11.84
C ALA A 61 -15.29 1.33 10.67
N ALA A 62 -16.60 1.42 10.97
CA ALA A 62 -17.62 1.68 9.95
C ALA A 62 -17.42 3.01 9.22
N ALA A 63 -17.01 4.06 9.93
CA ALA A 63 -16.76 5.36 9.33
C ALA A 63 -15.51 5.35 8.43
N VAL A 64 -14.45 4.66 8.85
CA VAL A 64 -13.25 4.48 8.03
C VAL A 64 -13.57 3.67 6.78
N ALA A 65 -14.31 2.57 6.93
CA ALA A 65 -14.73 1.72 5.80
C ALA A 65 -15.55 2.51 4.79
N GLU A 66 -16.46 3.37 5.23
CA GLU A 66 -17.27 4.23 4.35
C GLU A 66 -16.39 5.20 3.55
N ARG A 67 -15.42 5.85 4.20
CA ARG A 67 -14.47 6.75 3.52
C ARG A 67 -13.63 6.00 2.49
N LEU A 68 -13.13 4.84 2.85
CA LEU A 68 -12.32 4.03 1.93
C LEU A 68 -13.16 3.53 0.76
N ALA A 69 -14.40 3.08 1.00
CA ALA A 69 -15.32 2.68 -0.06
C ALA A 69 -15.59 3.83 -1.04
N ALA A 70 -15.82 5.04 -0.55
CA ALA A 70 -16.00 6.22 -1.40
C ALA A 70 -14.76 6.52 -2.26
N ALA A 71 -13.56 6.39 -1.68
CA ALA A 71 -12.30 6.58 -2.40
C ALA A 71 -12.10 5.53 -3.50
N THR A 72 -12.53 4.29 -3.28
CA THR A 72 -12.41 3.20 -4.26
C THR A 72 -13.49 3.21 -5.34
N ALA A 73 -14.57 3.98 -5.15
CA ALA A 73 -15.69 4.07 -6.10
C ALA A 73 -15.40 5.03 -7.26
N THR A 74 -14.22 4.94 -7.86
CA THR A 74 -13.80 5.76 -8.99
C THR A 74 -13.24 4.89 -10.12
N SER A 75 -13.25 5.40 -11.34
CA SER A 75 -12.67 4.71 -12.51
C SER A 75 -11.14 4.56 -12.43
N HIS A 76 -10.50 5.30 -11.56
CA HIS A 76 -9.04 5.25 -11.37
C HIS A 76 -8.60 4.14 -10.40
N HIS A 77 -9.52 3.57 -9.62
CA HIS A 77 -9.22 2.50 -8.69
C HIS A 77 -9.40 1.11 -9.32
N ALA A 78 -8.53 0.17 -8.94
CA ALA A 78 -8.69 -1.25 -9.18
C ALA A 78 -8.50 -2.04 -7.88
N PHE A 79 -9.35 -3.02 -7.65
CA PHE A 79 -9.15 -3.99 -6.58
C PHE A 79 -8.23 -5.10 -7.08
N TRP A 80 -7.15 -5.36 -6.34
CA TRP A 80 -6.26 -6.49 -6.60
C TRP A 80 -6.44 -7.54 -5.51
N PRO A 81 -6.80 -8.79 -5.85
CA PRO A 81 -6.83 -9.85 -4.85
C PRO A 81 -5.43 -10.14 -4.32
N ASP A 82 -5.33 -10.69 -3.10
CA ASP A 82 -4.06 -11.12 -2.50
C ASP A 82 -3.60 -12.43 -3.17
N ALA A 83 -3.19 -12.35 -4.43
CA ALA A 83 -2.92 -13.48 -5.32
C ALA A 83 -1.47 -14.00 -5.27
N VAL A 84 -0.67 -13.52 -4.34
CA VAL A 84 0.71 -13.97 -4.13
C VAL A 84 0.79 -14.86 -2.91
N SER A 85 1.42 -16.04 -3.04
CA SER A 85 1.86 -16.80 -1.88
C SER A 85 3.35 -16.52 -1.62
N MET A 86 3.64 -16.02 -0.44
CA MET A 86 5.03 -15.77 0.00
C MET A 86 5.82 -17.06 0.16
N LEU A 87 5.14 -18.22 0.22
CA LEU A 87 5.73 -19.52 0.44
C LEU A 87 6.07 -20.24 -0.87
N ASP A 88 5.67 -19.70 -2.01
CA ASP A 88 6.07 -20.23 -3.31
C ASP A 88 7.58 -20.17 -3.48
N ALA A 89 8.18 -21.24 -3.96
CA ALA A 89 9.63 -21.33 -4.17
C ALA A 89 10.14 -20.18 -5.07
N GLY A 90 11.18 -19.50 -4.61
CA GLY A 90 11.80 -18.39 -5.35
C GLY A 90 11.01 -17.07 -5.35
N ARG A 91 9.87 -17.02 -4.70
CA ARG A 91 9.05 -15.80 -4.64
C ARG A 91 9.69 -14.72 -3.74
N ILE A 92 10.20 -15.14 -2.61
CA ILE A 92 10.82 -14.25 -1.61
C ILE A 92 12.22 -14.77 -1.29
N GLU A 93 13.19 -13.85 -1.30
CA GLU A 93 14.53 -14.10 -0.77
C GLU A 93 14.52 -13.76 0.73
N TRP A 94 14.24 -14.77 1.56
CA TRP A 94 14.02 -14.59 2.99
C TRP A 94 15.23 -14.06 3.73
N ASN A 95 16.45 -14.35 3.26
CA ASN A 95 17.67 -13.80 3.86
C ASN A 95 17.81 -12.28 3.67
N ALA A 96 17.08 -11.71 2.72
CA ALA A 96 17.03 -10.26 2.51
C ALA A 96 15.92 -9.56 3.32
N VAL A 97 15.07 -10.33 4.01
CA VAL A 97 14.05 -9.79 4.94
C VAL A 97 14.69 -9.68 6.32
N LEU A 98 15.01 -8.46 6.75
CA LEU A 98 15.82 -8.22 7.94
C LEU A 98 15.02 -8.14 9.25
N GLY A 99 13.70 -8.16 9.17
CA GLY A 99 12.86 -8.14 10.36
C GLY A 99 11.37 -8.22 10.06
N SER A 100 10.58 -8.47 11.09
CA SER A 100 9.13 -8.64 10.99
C SER A 100 8.41 -7.44 10.38
N ARG A 101 8.93 -6.25 10.56
CA ARG A 101 8.34 -5.00 10.01
C ARG A 101 8.38 -4.94 8.49
N GLN A 102 9.28 -5.68 7.84
CA GLN A 102 9.41 -5.71 6.39
C GLN A 102 8.53 -6.76 5.71
N VAL A 103 7.88 -7.64 6.47
CA VAL A 103 7.12 -8.77 5.89
C VAL A 103 5.95 -8.29 5.03
N THR A 104 5.16 -7.34 5.52
CA THR A 104 4.04 -6.78 4.74
C THR A 104 4.53 -6.01 3.51
N ASP A 105 5.57 -5.22 3.65
CA ASP A 105 6.14 -4.44 2.52
C ASP A 105 6.66 -5.35 1.41
N VAL A 106 7.33 -6.44 1.79
CA VAL A 106 7.81 -7.45 0.84
C VAL A 106 6.66 -8.13 0.11
N TYR A 107 5.58 -8.46 0.83
CA TYR A 107 4.37 -8.99 0.21
C TYR A 107 3.77 -8.02 -0.81
N LEU A 108 3.58 -6.76 -0.41
CA LEU A 108 2.98 -5.75 -1.28
C LEU A 108 3.85 -5.46 -2.50
N LEU A 109 5.17 -5.46 -2.34
CA LEU A 109 6.10 -5.32 -3.46
C LEU A 109 5.99 -6.51 -4.44
N ALA A 110 5.89 -7.74 -3.91
CA ALA A 110 5.71 -8.93 -4.73
C ALA A 110 4.39 -8.89 -5.50
N LEU A 111 3.30 -8.47 -4.85
CA LEU A 111 2.00 -8.31 -5.49
C LEU A 111 2.05 -7.23 -6.58
N ALA A 112 2.64 -6.08 -6.30
CA ALA A 112 2.78 -5.00 -7.28
C ALA A 112 3.59 -5.44 -8.50
N ALA A 113 4.71 -6.14 -8.29
CA ALA A 113 5.54 -6.67 -9.38
C ALA A 113 4.78 -7.70 -10.22
N GLN A 114 4.00 -8.58 -9.58
CA GLN A 114 3.18 -9.57 -10.29
C GLN A 114 2.10 -8.92 -11.17
N GLN A 115 1.56 -7.81 -10.74
CA GLN A 115 0.54 -7.04 -11.46
C GLN A 115 1.14 -6.05 -12.49
N ASP A 116 2.45 -6.12 -12.72
CA ASP A 116 3.19 -5.14 -13.52
C ASP A 116 2.89 -3.68 -13.11
N GLY A 117 2.68 -3.50 -11.81
CA GLY A 117 2.44 -2.23 -11.16
C GLY A 117 3.62 -1.81 -10.28
N ARG A 118 3.37 -0.85 -9.41
CA ARG A 118 4.38 -0.36 -8.46
C ARG A 118 3.79 -0.20 -7.07
N LEU A 119 4.54 -0.59 -6.06
CA LEU A 119 4.24 -0.25 -4.67
C LEU A 119 4.60 1.21 -4.42
N VAL A 120 3.66 1.97 -3.86
CA VAL A 120 3.89 3.34 -3.41
C VAL A 120 3.78 3.38 -1.90
N THR A 121 4.83 3.81 -1.25
CA THR A 121 4.97 3.76 0.21
C THR A 121 5.65 5.01 0.76
N LEU A 122 5.47 5.26 2.06
CA LEU A 122 6.25 6.25 2.83
C LEU A 122 7.48 5.62 3.47
N ASP A 123 7.63 4.29 3.42
CA ASP A 123 8.73 3.58 4.06
C ASP A 123 9.94 3.49 3.12
N ARG A 124 11.08 3.99 3.61
CA ARG A 124 12.35 3.95 2.88
C ARG A 124 13.12 2.64 3.01
N ALA A 125 12.65 1.74 3.89
CA ALA A 125 13.35 0.52 4.24
C ALA A 125 12.82 -0.73 3.51
N VAL A 126 11.99 -0.58 2.48
CA VAL A 126 11.48 -1.72 1.70
C VAL A 126 12.62 -2.41 0.94
N PRO A 127 12.91 -3.71 1.25
CA PRO A 127 14.07 -4.38 0.66
C PRO A 127 13.74 -4.92 -0.74
N LEU A 128 14.11 -4.16 -1.76
CA LEU A 128 13.90 -4.56 -3.17
C LEU A 128 14.48 -5.95 -3.47
N LYS A 129 15.64 -6.26 -2.86
CA LYS A 129 16.32 -7.56 -3.04
C LYS A 129 15.54 -8.75 -2.49
N ALA A 130 14.59 -8.52 -1.57
CA ALA A 130 13.76 -9.59 -1.03
C ALA A 130 12.74 -10.14 -2.03
N VAL A 131 12.50 -9.45 -3.13
CA VAL A 131 11.57 -9.88 -4.19
C VAL A 131 12.33 -10.02 -5.50
N PRO A 132 12.83 -11.22 -5.84
CA PRO A 132 13.68 -11.43 -7.02
C PRO A 132 13.05 -10.98 -8.35
N GLY A 133 11.73 -11.03 -8.46
CA GLY A 133 10.99 -10.55 -9.63
C GLY A 133 10.81 -9.03 -9.71
N SER A 134 11.19 -8.29 -8.67
CA SER A 134 11.02 -6.85 -8.63
C SER A 134 12.24 -6.09 -9.21
N ARG A 135 11.99 -4.86 -9.61
CA ARG A 135 13.00 -3.91 -10.10
C ARG A 135 12.70 -2.54 -9.52
N ALA A 136 13.64 -1.60 -9.62
CA ALA A 136 13.48 -0.24 -9.09
C ALA A 136 12.16 0.43 -9.53
N ARG A 137 11.70 0.17 -10.75
CA ARG A 137 10.42 0.72 -11.27
C ARG A 137 9.18 0.26 -10.49
N HIS A 138 9.27 -0.85 -9.75
CA HIS A 138 8.15 -1.41 -9.00
C HIS A 138 8.02 -0.82 -7.58
N LEU A 139 8.90 0.10 -7.19
CA LEU A 139 8.90 0.73 -5.87
C LEU A 139 9.03 2.24 -6.00
N VAL A 140 8.11 2.95 -5.37
CA VAL A 140 8.14 4.42 -5.25
C VAL A 140 8.03 4.78 -3.77
N VAL A 141 8.97 5.55 -3.28
CA VAL A 141 8.93 6.15 -1.93
C VAL A 141 8.61 7.63 -2.08
N ILE A 142 7.58 8.09 -1.35
CA ILE A 142 7.10 9.48 -1.42
C ILE A 142 7.23 10.21 -0.09
#